data_869957ab9f470ed3f345af98740f468e
#
_entry.id   869957ab9f470ed3f345af98740f468e
#
_cell.length_a   1.000
_cell.length_b   1.000
_cell.length_c   1.000
_cell.angle_alpha   90.00
_cell.angle_beta   90.00
_cell.angle_gamma   90.00
#
_symmetry.space_group_name_H-M   'P 1'
#
loop_
_entity.id
_entity.type
_entity.pdbx_description
1 polymer ?
#
loop_
_entity_poly.entity_id
_entity_poly.type
_entity_poly.pdbx_seq_one_letter_code
_entity_poly.pdbx_strand_id
1 'polypeptide(L)'
;HVANDLRRWQRILFDHGWGATMWPAEFGGTGWDKTRQYLFDIECVTGDAPIQLPFGLKMVAPVLMAYGSDAQKSRFLPRILDGTDWWCQGYSEPGSGSDLASLKTRADRDGDHYVVNGQKAWNTLGQHADWIFCLVRTDPSAKPQRGISFLLIDMKTPGIRVQPTRLLDGRHEVNEIFFDDVRVPGGN
;
A
#
# COMPACT_ATOMS: atom_id res chain seq x y z
N HIS A 1 13.32 -0.50 15.76
CA HIS A 1 12.85 -1.67 16.51
C HIS A 1 11.39 -2.02 16.14
N VAL A 2 10.44 -1.08 16.21
CA VAL A 2 9.00 -1.34 15.96
C VAL A 2 8.75 -2.01 14.58
N ALA A 3 9.37 -1.52 13.50
CA ALA A 3 9.17 -2.10 12.17
C ALA A 3 9.62 -3.57 12.09
N ASN A 4 10.75 -3.92 12.73
CA ASN A 4 11.24 -5.29 12.76
C ASN A 4 10.31 -6.21 13.56
N ASP A 5 9.74 -5.72 14.66
CA ASP A 5 8.81 -6.50 15.48
C ASP A 5 7.50 -6.76 14.75
N LEU A 6 6.99 -5.76 13.98
CA LEU A 6 5.81 -5.92 13.14
C LEU A 6 6.04 -6.93 11.99
N ARG A 7 7.20 -6.88 11.33
CA ARG A 7 7.57 -7.87 10.30
C ARG A 7 7.67 -9.27 10.89
N ARG A 8 8.29 -9.41 12.06
CA ARG A 8 8.41 -10.68 12.77
C ARG A 8 7.03 -11.23 13.14
N TRP A 9 6.13 -10.41 13.64
CA TRP A 9 4.76 -10.80 13.96
C TRP A 9 4.00 -11.29 12.74
N GLN A 10 4.05 -10.54 11.64
CA GLN A 10 3.45 -10.96 10.37
C GLN A 10 3.97 -12.33 9.93
N ARG A 11 5.28 -12.56 10.07
CA ARG A 11 5.89 -13.84 9.72
C ARG A 11 5.42 -14.97 10.62
N ILE A 12 5.34 -14.76 11.92
CA ILE A 12 4.80 -15.74 12.87
C ILE A 12 3.38 -16.13 12.49
N LEU A 13 2.52 -15.15 12.21
CA LEU A 13 1.15 -15.42 11.79
C LEU A 13 1.10 -16.17 10.46
N PHE A 14 1.93 -15.80 9.50
CA PHE A 14 2.03 -16.50 8.21
C PHE A 14 2.42 -17.97 8.40
N ASP A 15 3.45 -18.26 9.19
CA ASP A 15 3.94 -19.62 9.45
C ASP A 15 2.88 -20.51 10.15
N HIS A 16 1.92 -19.91 10.85
CA HIS A 16 0.75 -20.59 11.43
C HIS A 16 -0.48 -20.65 10.52
N GLY A 17 -0.38 -20.12 9.27
CA GLY A 17 -1.50 -20.03 8.34
C GLY A 17 -2.51 -18.93 8.68
N TRP A 18 -2.16 -17.96 9.55
CA TRP A 18 -3.03 -16.87 10.00
C TRP A 18 -2.59 -15.49 9.46
N GLY A 19 -1.69 -15.48 8.50
CA GLY A 19 -1.11 -14.25 7.95
C GLY A 19 -2.14 -13.27 7.38
N ALA A 20 -3.28 -13.78 6.89
CA ALA A 20 -4.38 -12.97 6.36
C ALA A 20 -5.74 -13.61 6.69
N THR A 21 -6.26 -13.34 7.87
CA THR A 21 -7.51 -13.96 8.37
C THR A 21 -8.75 -13.56 7.57
N MET A 22 -8.72 -12.43 6.87
CA MET A 22 -9.84 -11.93 6.07
C MET A 22 -9.76 -12.27 4.57
N TRP A 23 -8.66 -12.89 4.11
CA TRP A 23 -8.53 -13.26 2.71
C TRP A 23 -9.27 -14.57 2.41
N PRO A 24 -9.77 -14.74 1.17
CA PRO A 24 -10.24 -16.02 0.67
C PRO A 24 -9.11 -17.07 0.71
N ALA A 25 -9.48 -18.33 0.92
CA ALA A 25 -8.52 -19.44 1.00
C ALA A 25 -7.73 -19.62 -0.31
N GLU A 26 -8.34 -19.34 -1.45
CA GLU A 26 -7.70 -19.41 -2.78
C GLU A 26 -6.49 -18.47 -2.94
N PHE A 27 -6.42 -17.40 -2.13
CA PHE A 27 -5.29 -16.46 -2.09
C PHE A 27 -4.38 -16.66 -0.87
N GLY A 28 -4.49 -17.82 -0.20
CA GLY A 28 -3.67 -18.14 0.97
C GLY A 28 -4.19 -17.60 2.30
N GLY A 29 -5.41 -17.05 2.32
CA GLY A 29 -6.09 -16.66 3.55
C GLY A 29 -6.67 -17.86 4.30
N THR A 30 -7.20 -17.59 5.50
CA THR A 30 -7.78 -18.63 6.36
C THR A 30 -9.14 -19.15 5.87
N GLY A 31 -9.84 -18.37 5.04
CA GLY A 31 -11.23 -18.65 4.68
C GLY A 31 -12.20 -18.62 5.88
N TRP A 32 -11.82 -17.99 7.00
CA TRP A 32 -12.65 -17.93 8.20
C TRP A 32 -13.91 -17.10 8.00
N ASP A 33 -14.98 -17.52 8.69
CA ASP A 33 -16.18 -16.69 8.83
C ASP A 33 -15.92 -15.44 9.71
N LYS A 34 -16.87 -14.52 9.72
CA LYS A 34 -16.72 -13.25 10.46
C LYS A 34 -16.60 -13.44 11.97
N THR A 35 -17.21 -14.50 12.53
CA THR A 35 -17.13 -14.80 13.95
C THR A 35 -15.72 -15.19 14.36
N ARG A 36 -15.07 -16.07 13.58
CA ARG A 36 -13.67 -16.47 13.84
C ARG A 36 -12.70 -15.31 13.65
N GLN A 37 -12.88 -14.48 12.61
CA GLN A 37 -12.08 -13.27 12.41
C GLN A 37 -12.19 -12.34 13.61
N TYR A 38 -13.39 -12.09 14.09
CA TYR A 38 -13.65 -11.25 15.26
C TYR A 38 -13.02 -11.80 16.54
N LEU A 39 -13.17 -13.11 16.81
CA LEU A 39 -12.55 -13.75 17.97
C LEU A 39 -11.03 -13.66 17.91
N PHE A 40 -10.43 -13.87 16.74
CA PHE A 40 -8.99 -13.72 16.56
C PHE A 40 -8.53 -12.28 16.87
N ASP A 41 -9.25 -11.27 16.38
CA ASP A 41 -8.92 -9.87 16.65
C ASP A 41 -9.01 -9.55 18.15
N ILE A 42 -10.03 -10.08 18.87
CA ILE A 42 -10.15 -9.94 20.33
C ILE A 42 -8.97 -10.58 21.05
N GLU A 43 -8.63 -11.83 20.71
CA GLU A 43 -7.53 -12.55 21.34
C GLU A 43 -6.18 -11.82 21.11
N CYS A 44 -5.95 -11.28 19.90
CA CYS A 44 -4.77 -10.47 19.61
C CYS A 44 -4.72 -9.21 20.49
N VAL A 45 -5.82 -8.48 20.61
CA VAL A 45 -5.87 -7.26 21.45
C VAL A 45 -5.71 -7.59 22.93
N THR A 46 -6.37 -8.65 23.41
CA THR A 46 -6.31 -9.07 24.83
C THR A 46 -4.91 -9.56 25.22
N GLY A 47 -4.21 -10.19 24.27
CA GLY A 47 -2.85 -10.68 24.44
C GLY A 47 -1.75 -9.65 24.15
N ASP A 48 -2.08 -8.35 23.99
CA ASP A 48 -1.14 -7.28 23.59
C ASP A 48 -0.30 -7.63 22.35
N ALA A 49 -0.87 -8.40 21.41
CA ALA A 49 -0.19 -8.75 20.18
C ALA A 49 0.06 -7.51 19.30
N PRO A 50 1.19 -7.43 18.58
CA PRO A 50 1.43 -6.36 17.63
C PRO A 50 0.33 -6.31 16.56
N ILE A 51 -0.02 -5.12 16.10
CA ILE A 51 -0.99 -4.97 15.00
C ILE A 51 -0.39 -5.41 13.68
N GLN A 52 -1.20 -6.05 12.82
CA GLN A 52 -0.83 -6.25 11.43
C GLN A 52 -1.03 -4.96 10.65
N LEU A 53 -0.03 -4.57 9.82
CA LEU A 53 -0.14 -3.38 9.00
C LEU A 53 -1.23 -3.53 7.93
N PRO A 54 -2.14 -2.57 7.81
CA PRO A 54 -3.31 -2.72 6.94
C PRO A 54 -3.01 -2.52 5.45
N PHE A 55 -1.95 -1.79 5.11
CA PHE A 55 -1.72 -1.30 3.73
C PHE A 55 -1.62 -2.43 2.71
N GLY A 56 -0.82 -3.46 2.98
CA GLY A 56 -0.74 -4.65 2.15
C GLY A 56 -2.00 -5.49 2.24
N LEU A 57 -2.30 -5.96 3.46
CA LEU A 57 -3.31 -6.99 3.72
C LEU A 57 -4.75 -6.53 3.49
N LYS A 58 -5.09 -5.29 3.92
CA LYS A 58 -6.47 -4.81 3.96
C LYS A 58 -6.80 -3.77 2.88
N MET A 59 -5.78 -3.18 2.22
CA MET A 59 -5.98 -2.11 1.24
C MET A 59 -5.60 -2.54 -0.17
N VAL A 60 -4.32 -2.80 -0.47
CA VAL A 60 -3.92 -3.12 -1.85
C VAL A 60 -4.29 -4.54 -2.28
N ALA A 61 -4.18 -5.53 -1.40
CA ALA A 61 -4.48 -6.91 -1.78
C ALA A 61 -5.92 -7.13 -2.24
N PRO A 62 -6.97 -6.60 -1.59
CA PRO A 62 -8.33 -6.70 -2.11
C PRO A 62 -8.50 -6.10 -3.51
N VAL A 63 -7.80 -5.01 -3.82
CA VAL A 63 -7.80 -4.40 -5.16
C VAL A 63 -7.12 -5.34 -6.17
N LEU A 64 -5.97 -5.91 -5.81
CA LEU A 64 -5.28 -6.89 -6.65
C LEU A 64 -6.12 -8.13 -6.91
N MET A 65 -6.77 -8.68 -5.89
CA MET A 65 -7.66 -9.85 -6.02
C MET A 65 -8.82 -9.57 -6.99
N ALA A 66 -9.42 -8.38 -6.90
CA ALA A 66 -10.59 -8.02 -7.70
C ALA A 66 -10.23 -7.59 -9.13
N TYR A 67 -9.14 -6.85 -9.32
CA TYR A 67 -8.85 -6.14 -10.57
C TYR A 67 -7.46 -6.40 -11.14
N GLY A 68 -6.55 -6.98 -10.37
CA GLY A 68 -5.20 -7.28 -10.83
C GLY A 68 -5.17 -8.37 -11.90
N SER A 69 -4.20 -8.29 -12.80
CA SER A 69 -3.88 -9.40 -13.71
C SER A 69 -3.34 -10.61 -12.94
N ASP A 70 -3.37 -11.79 -13.56
CA ASP A 70 -2.80 -13.00 -12.93
C ASP A 70 -1.31 -12.84 -12.62
N ALA A 71 -0.58 -12.12 -13.48
CA ALA A 71 0.83 -11.79 -13.25
C ALA A 71 1.01 -10.91 -12.01
N GLN A 72 0.16 -9.88 -11.81
CA GLN A 72 0.20 -9.03 -10.63
C GLN A 72 -0.18 -9.82 -9.36
N LYS A 73 -1.24 -10.63 -9.41
CA LYS A 73 -1.65 -11.49 -8.29
C LYS A 73 -0.54 -12.43 -7.88
N SER A 74 0.05 -13.16 -8.83
CA SER A 74 1.14 -14.11 -8.57
C SER A 74 2.40 -13.45 -8.03
N ARG A 75 2.68 -12.22 -8.45
CA ARG A 75 3.86 -11.46 -8.02
C ARG A 75 3.70 -10.90 -6.62
N PHE A 76 2.56 -10.26 -6.32
CA PHE A 76 2.42 -9.41 -5.14
C PHE A 76 1.73 -10.10 -3.96
N LEU A 77 0.67 -10.89 -4.18
CA LEU A 77 -0.11 -11.44 -3.08
C LEU A 77 0.69 -12.33 -2.13
N PRO A 78 1.56 -13.26 -2.59
CA PRO A 78 2.37 -14.07 -1.68
C PRO A 78 3.31 -13.24 -0.81
N ARG A 79 3.90 -12.17 -1.36
CA ARG A 79 4.86 -11.32 -0.68
C ARG A 79 4.20 -10.33 0.31
N ILE A 80 2.93 -9.98 0.07
CA ILE A 80 2.10 -9.26 1.03
C ILE A 80 1.73 -10.18 2.18
N LEU A 81 1.33 -11.40 1.86
CA LEU A 81 0.86 -12.39 2.84
C LEU A 81 1.94 -12.77 3.85
N ASP A 82 3.16 -13.03 3.38
CA ASP A 82 4.30 -13.43 4.22
C ASP A 82 5.04 -12.27 4.89
N GLY A 83 4.65 -11.01 4.57
CA GLY A 83 5.25 -9.80 5.10
C GLY A 83 6.60 -9.43 4.50
N THR A 84 7.01 -10.06 3.38
CA THR A 84 8.26 -9.73 2.67
C THR A 84 8.19 -8.31 2.10
N ASP A 85 7.08 -7.94 1.46
CA ASP A 85 6.86 -6.61 0.92
C ASP A 85 5.91 -5.80 1.80
N TRP A 86 6.40 -4.66 2.26
CA TRP A 86 5.59 -3.68 2.95
C TRP A 86 5.11 -2.59 2.00
N TRP A 87 3.89 -2.13 2.26
CA TRP A 87 3.20 -1.17 1.42
C TRP A 87 2.87 0.11 2.17
N CYS A 88 2.83 1.22 1.46
CA CYS A 88 2.21 2.45 1.94
C CYS A 88 1.19 2.97 0.92
N GLN A 89 0.34 3.89 1.37
CA GLN A 89 -0.73 4.48 0.56
C GLN A 89 -0.30 5.84 0.01
N GLY A 90 -0.45 6.05 -1.31
CA GLY A 90 -0.18 7.30 -2.00
C GLY A 90 -1.45 7.93 -2.57
N TYR A 91 -2.34 8.42 -1.71
CA TYR A 91 -3.61 9.02 -2.12
C TYR A 91 -3.58 10.55 -1.98
N SER A 92 -3.56 11.04 -0.75
CA SER A 92 -3.64 12.47 -0.44
C SER A 92 -2.44 13.26 -0.96
N GLU A 93 -2.68 14.52 -1.30
CA GLU A 93 -1.68 15.50 -1.68
C GLU A 93 -1.85 16.76 -0.81
N PRO A 94 -0.90 17.69 -0.76
CA PRO A 94 -1.04 18.90 0.03
C PRO A 94 -2.33 19.69 -0.27
N GLY A 95 -2.79 19.68 -1.52
CA GLY A 95 -4.02 20.34 -1.96
C GLY A 95 -5.20 19.41 -2.23
N SER A 96 -5.11 18.12 -1.91
CA SER A 96 -6.12 17.12 -2.28
C SER A 96 -6.21 16.03 -1.20
N GLY A 97 -7.16 16.16 -0.30
CA GLY A 97 -7.48 15.23 0.75
C GLY A 97 -8.88 14.67 0.60
N SER A 98 -9.88 15.29 1.24
CA SER A 98 -11.29 14.90 1.11
C SER A 98 -11.81 15.01 -0.34
N ASP A 99 -11.39 16.02 -1.08
CA ASP A 99 -11.58 16.09 -2.54
C ASP A 99 -10.43 15.36 -3.25
N LEU A 100 -10.39 14.04 -3.11
CA LEU A 100 -9.34 13.20 -3.70
C LEU A 100 -9.33 13.27 -5.24
N ALA A 101 -10.48 13.52 -5.86
CA ALA A 101 -10.59 13.63 -7.31
C ALA A 101 -9.80 14.82 -7.90
N SER A 102 -9.43 15.79 -7.06
CA SER A 102 -8.61 16.94 -7.46
C SER A 102 -7.10 16.69 -7.47
N LEU A 103 -6.66 15.44 -7.22
CA LEU A 103 -5.24 15.06 -7.21
C LEU A 103 -4.51 15.48 -8.50
N LYS A 104 -3.24 15.89 -8.35
CA LYS A 104 -2.42 16.47 -9.42
C LYS A 104 -1.17 15.67 -9.75
N THR A 105 -0.76 14.71 -8.91
CA THR A 105 0.33 13.79 -9.25
C THR A 105 0.00 13.12 -10.57
N ARG A 106 0.77 13.42 -11.61
CA ARG A 106 0.51 12.93 -12.96
C ARG A 106 1.36 11.72 -13.29
N ALA A 107 0.90 10.93 -14.23
CA ALA A 107 1.62 9.82 -14.81
C ALA A 107 1.44 9.85 -16.32
N ASP A 108 2.44 10.35 -17.02
CA ASP A 108 2.43 10.49 -18.47
C ASP A 108 2.93 9.18 -19.11
N ARG A 109 2.26 8.68 -20.14
CA ARG A 109 2.66 7.45 -20.83
C ARG A 109 3.90 7.70 -21.68
N ASP A 110 4.94 6.84 -21.50
CA ASP A 110 6.16 6.84 -22.29
C ASP A 110 6.49 5.39 -22.69
N GLY A 111 6.02 4.99 -23.87
CA GLY A 111 6.15 3.63 -24.37
C GLY A 111 5.44 2.61 -23.49
N ASP A 112 6.19 1.69 -22.91
CA ASP A 112 5.73 0.65 -22.00
C ASP A 112 5.78 1.06 -20.52
N HIS A 113 6.13 2.32 -20.23
CA HIS A 113 6.23 2.88 -18.88
C HIS A 113 5.28 4.06 -18.69
N TYR A 114 5.10 4.43 -17.43
CA TYR A 114 4.58 5.73 -17.00
C TYR A 114 5.71 6.53 -16.37
N VAL A 115 5.76 7.84 -16.63
CA VAL A 115 6.65 8.79 -15.96
C VAL A 115 5.83 9.55 -14.94
N VAL A 116 6.11 9.34 -13.66
CA VAL A 116 5.33 9.88 -12.55
C VAL A 116 6.01 11.12 -11.98
N ASN A 117 5.26 12.21 -11.86
CA ASN A 117 5.70 13.48 -11.28
C ASN A 117 4.64 14.01 -10.32
N GLY A 118 5.07 14.43 -9.13
CA GLY A 118 4.16 15.01 -8.14
C GLY A 118 4.60 14.77 -6.70
N GLN A 119 3.63 14.93 -5.79
CA GLN A 119 3.87 14.80 -4.35
C GLN A 119 2.66 14.16 -3.68
N LYS A 120 2.91 13.21 -2.79
CA LYS A 120 1.92 12.65 -1.87
C LYS A 120 2.21 13.07 -0.45
N ALA A 121 1.16 13.24 0.34
CA ALA A 121 1.23 13.66 1.74
C ALA A 121 0.53 12.65 2.65
N TRP A 122 0.87 12.69 3.94
CA TRP A 122 0.29 11.83 4.98
C TRP A 122 0.53 10.34 4.77
N ASN A 123 1.69 9.99 4.18
CA ASN A 123 2.04 8.59 3.89
C ASN A 123 2.56 7.91 5.14
N THR A 124 1.68 7.25 5.89
CA THR A 124 2.04 6.52 7.11
C THR A 124 3.01 5.39 6.78
N LEU A 125 4.11 5.32 7.54
CA LEU A 125 5.18 4.33 7.42
C LEU A 125 5.85 4.25 6.04
N GLY A 126 5.73 5.29 5.20
CA GLY A 126 6.36 5.34 3.89
C GLY A 126 7.88 5.16 3.92
N GLN A 127 8.54 5.54 5.01
CA GLN A 127 9.99 5.34 5.22
C GLN A 127 10.39 3.85 5.34
N HIS A 128 9.45 2.96 5.58
CA HIS A 128 9.67 1.51 5.72
C HIS A 128 9.06 0.68 4.59
N ALA A 129 8.31 1.33 3.69
CA ALA A 129 7.60 0.66 2.61
C ALA A 129 8.55 0.22 1.49
N ASP A 130 8.33 -0.98 0.97
CA ASP A 130 8.98 -1.48 -0.24
C ASP A 130 8.21 -1.02 -1.49
N TRP A 131 6.87 -0.87 -1.36
CA TRP A 131 5.95 -0.49 -2.42
C TRP A 131 4.98 0.60 -1.97
N ILE A 132 4.55 1.44 -2.91
CA ILE A 132 3.43 2.36 -2.72
C ILE A 132 2.34 2.06 -3.75
N PHE A 133 1.09 1.91 -3.29
CA PHE A 133 -0.06 1.95 -4.19
C PHE A 133 -0.54 3.40 -4.31
N CYS A 134 -0.45 3.93 -5.50
CA CYS A 134 -0.53 5.37 -5.76
C CYS A 134 -1.67 5.71 -6.73
N LEU A 135 -2.53 6.65 -6.36
CA LEU A 135 -3.47 7.27 -7.29
C LEU A 135 -2.78 8.40 -8.04
N VAL A 136 -2.84 8.34 -9.37
CA VAL A 136 -2.18 9.29 -10.27
C VAL A 136 -3.13 9.77 -11.36
N ARG A 137 -2.89 10.97 -11.90
CA ARG A 137 -3.60 11.53 -13.03
C ARG A 137 -2.99 11.02 -14.33
N THR A 138 -3.68 10.13 -15.02
CA THR A 138 -3.27 9.60 -16.34
C THR A 138 -3.99 10.26 -17.50
N ASP A 139 -5.21 10.80 -17.27
CA ASP A 139 -5.94 11.58 -18.27
C ASP A 139 -6.44 12.89 -17.67
N PRO A 140 -5.76 14.00 -17.95
CA PRO A 140 -6.17 15.34 -17.48
C PRO A 140 -7.37 15.91 -18.22
N SER A 141 -7.75 15.33 -19.37
CA SER A 141 -8.89 15.80 -20.19
C SER A 141 -10.23 15.16 -19.75
N ALA A 142 -10.18 14.05 -19.05
CA ALA A 142 -11.36 13.37 -18.54
C ALA A 142 -11.98 14.10 -17.33
N LYS A 143 -13.22 13.73 -17.00
CA LYS A 143 -13.80 14.13 -15.71
C LYS A 143 -12.85 13.74 -14.57
N PRO A 144 -12.70 14.57 -13.51
CA PRO A 144 -11.69 14.35 -12.47
C PRO A 144 -11.63 12.91 -11.95
N GLN A 145 -12.78 12.30 -11.68
CA GLN A 145 -12.86 10.93 -11.15
C GLN A 145 -12.50 9.83 -12.16
N ARG A 146 -12.58 10.13 -13.47
CA ARG A 146 -12.32 9.16 -14.55
C ARG A 146 -10.90 9.21 -15.09
N GLY A 147 -10.17 10.29 -14.82
CA GLY A 147 -8.79 10.47 -15.28
C GLY A 147 -7.74 9.96 -14.29
N ILE A 148 -8.13 9.12 -13.31
CA ILE A 148 -7.25 8.60 -12.25
C ILE A 148 -6.98 7.13 -12.51
N SER A 149 -5.71 6.74 -12.37
CA SER A 149 -5.25 5.36 -12.40
C SER A 149 -4.59 4.98 -11.07
N PHE A 150 -4.55 3.68 -10.82
CA PHE A 150 -3.93 3.08 -9.64
C PHE A 150 -2.64 2.40 -10.07
N LEU A 151 -1.49 2.88 -9.63
CA LEU A 151 -0.17 2.35 -9.95
C LEU A 151 0.49 1.73 -8.74
N LEU A 152 1.23 0.63 -8.96
CA LEU A 152 2.07 -0.03 -7.97
C LEU A 152 3.52 0.38 -8.24
N ILE A 153 4.10 1.18 -7.35
CA ILE A 153 5.41 1.78 -7.56
C ILE A 153 6.40 1.20 -6.55
N ASP A 154 7.53 0.68 -7.03
CA ASP A 154 8.65 0.27 -6.17
C ASP A 154 9.30 1.50 -5.55
N MET A 155 9.34 1.56 -4.22
CA MET A 155 9.89 2.70 -3.47
C MET A 155 11.40 2.89 -3.66
N LYS A 156 12.09 1.91 -4.26
CA LYS A 156 13.52 2.00 -4.62
C LYS A 156 13.75 2.61 -6.00
N THR A 157 12.68 2.92 -6.74
CA THR A 157 12.80 3.51 -8.07
C THR A 157 13.50 4.88 -7.98
N PRO A 158 14.50 5.16 -8.82
CA PRO A 158 15.14 6.47 -8.88
C PRO A 158 14.12 7.60 -9.08
N GLY A 159 14.36 8.76 -8.43
CA GLY A 159 13.47 9.89 -8.47
C GLY A 159 12.44 9.93 -7.30
N ILE A 160 12.36 8.88 -6.48
CA ILE A 160 11.53 8.90 -5.27
C ILE A 160 12.33 9.46 -4.11
N ARG A 161 11.73 10.42 -3.41
CA ARG A 161 12.28 10.98 -2.17
C ARG A 161 11.22 10.96 -1.08
N VAL A 162 11.53 10.33 0.04
CA VAL A 162 10.69 10.27 1.24
C VAL A 162 11.18 11.31 2.22
N GLN A 163 10.28 12.20 2.66
CA GLN A 163 10.57 13.25 3.62
C GLN A 163 9.71 13.09 4.87
N PRO A 164 10.30 13.05 6.07
CA PRO A 164 9.54 12.89 7.30
C PRO A 164 8.68 14.11 7.61
N THR A 165 7.44 13.85 8.03
CA THR A 165 6.57 14.83 8.67
C THR A 165 6.57 14.56 10.17
N ARG A 166 7.06 15.49 10.98
CA ARG A 166 7.05 15.34 12.43
C ARG A 166 5.66 15.60 13.00
N LEU A 167 5.16 14.66 13.77
CA LEU A 167 3.88 14.78 14.45
C LEU A 167 4.03 15.63 15.73
N LEU A 168 2.90 16.03 16.32
CA LEU A 168 2.86 16.86 17.52
C LEU A 168 3.60 16.23 18.72
N ASP A 169 3.62 14.91 18.80
CA ASP A 169 4.33 14.13 19.82
C ASP A 169 5.82 13.91 19.52
N GLY A 170 6.32 14.50 18.42
CA GLY A 170 7.69 14.39 17.95
C GLY A 170 8.03 13.10 17.20
N ARG A 171 7.09 12.15 17.08
CA ARG A 171 7.32 10.89 16.36
C ARG A 171 7.37 11.10 14.86
N HIS A 172 8.07 10.18 14.17
CA HIS A 172 8.14 10.09 12.72
C HIS A 172 7.42 8.83 12.26
N GLU A 173 6.12 8.96 11.98
CA GLU A 173 5.30 7.89 11.41
C GLU A 173 4.79 8.25 10.01
N VAL A 174 4.67 9.54 9.74
CA VAL A 174 4.05 10.09 8.54
C VAL A 174 5.09 10.77 7.67
N ASN A 175 4.89 10.69 6.36
CA ASN A 175 5.84 11.22 5.38
C ASN A 175 5.12 12.00 4.29
N GLU A 176 5.90 12.82 3.60
CA GLU A 176 5.65 13.28 2.25
C GLU A 176 6.51 12.47 1.29
N ILE A 177 5.95 12.10 0.14
CA ILE A 177 6.67 11.34 -0.90
C ILE A 177 6.63 12.15 -2.19
N PHE A 178 7.83 12.46 -2.71
CA PHE A 178 8.03 13.20 -3.93
C PHE A 178 8.43 12.27 -5.05
N PHE A 179 7.87 12.51 -6.24
CA PHE A 179 8.17 11.80 -7.46
C PHE A 179 8.73 12.80 -8.47
N ASP A 180 9.94 12.55 -8.96
CA ASP A 180 10.66 13.35 -9.95
C ASP A 180 11.12 12.44 -11.08
N ASP A 181 10.39 12.48 -12.20
CA ASP A 181 10.56 11.63 -13.37
C ASP A 181 10.67 10.13 -13.06
N VAL A 182 9.84 9.64 -12.13
CA VAL A 182 9.84 8.25 -11.67
C VAL A 182 9.24 7.35 -12.75
N ARG A 183 10.06 6.43 -13.27
CA ARG A 183 9.66 5.48 -14.32
C ARG A 183 9.02 4.23 -13.72
N VAL A 184 7.77 4.01 -14.04
CA VAL A 184 6.98 2.87 -13.55
C VAL A 184 6.57 1.99 -14.74
N PRO A 185 6.87 0.67 -14.72
CA PRO A 185 6.41 -0.23 -15.77
C PRO A 185 4.90 -0.19 -15.96
N GLY A 186 4.43 -0.19 -17.19
CA GLY A 186 3.00 -0.13 -17.51
C GLY A 186 2.18 -1.35 -17.07
N GLY A 187 2.85 -2.42 -16.65
CA GLY A 187 2.23 -3.60 -16.07
C GLY A 187 2.05 -3.56 -14.54
N ASN A 188 2.44 -2.46 -13.90
CA ASN A 188 2.37 -2.32 -12.44
C ASN A 188 1.09 -1.62 -11.98
#